data_75f5216c82f6cb605711cccfb3d338bc
#
_entry.id   75f5216c82f6cb605711cccfb3d338bc
#
_cell.length_a   1.000
_cell.length_b   1.000
_cell.length_c   1.000
_cell.angle_alpha   90.00
_cell.angle_beta   90.00
_cell.angle_gamma   90.00
#
_symmetry.space_group_name_H-M   'P 1'
#
loop_
_entity.id
_entity.type
_entity.pdbx_description
1 polymer ?
#
loop_
_entity_poly.entity_id
_entity_poly.type
_entity_poly.pdbx_seq_one_letter_code
_entity_poly.pdbx_strand_id
1 'polypeptide(L)'
;MLKITDLSLRRGTRLLLENVELDVFPGQRMGLTGANGSGKSSLFSVIAGRLEADQGNVSLPRGTLIAEVLQETPESSRPAIDYVIDGDKSYRSLEIKIAQAELDDNGTQLASLHSQMEAIDGFRVSARAGQL
;
A
#
# COMPACT_ATOMS: atom_id res chain seq x y z
N MET A 1 10.97 -11.27 -0.28
CA MET A 1 11.46 -10.58 0.93
C MET A 1 11.66 -9.11 0.62
N LEU A 2 11.50 -8.21 1.58
CA LEU A 2 11.97 -6.84 1.50
C LEU A 2 13.46 -6.83 1.81
N LYS A 3 14.25 -6.17 0.97
CA LYS A 3 15.67 -5.97 1.20
C LYS A 3 16.02 -4.49 1.07
N ILE A 4 16.74 -3.97 2.06
CA ILE A 4 17.32 -2.63 2.06
C ILE A 4 18.83 -2.78 2.11
N THR A 5 19.53 -2.08 1.24
CA THR A 5 20.98 -2.15 1.13
C THR A 5 21.56 -0.75 1.08
N ASP A 6 22.49 -0.46 1.99
CA ASP A 6 23.28 0.79 2.08
C ASP A 6 22.41 2.07 2.03
N LEU A 7 21.22 2.01 2.68
CA LEU A 7 20.26 3.09 2.60
C LEU A 7 20.68 4.27 3.47
N SER A 8 20.85 5.43 2.84
CA SER A 8 21.07 6.68 3.53
C SER A 8 20.03 7.72 3.10
N LEU A 9 19.55 8.50 4.06
CA LEU A 9 18.50 9.48 3.86
C LEU A 9 18.73 10.74 4.67
N ARG A 10 18.64 11.88 4.01
CA ARG A 10 18.68 13.21 4.62
C ARG A 10 17.34 13.92 4.47
N ARG A 11 17.09 14.84 5.37
CA ARG A 11 16.03 15.82 5.24
C ARG A 11 16.60 17.20 5.47
N GLY A 12 16.77 17.95 4.38
CA GLY A 12 17.58 19.18 4.39
C GLY A 12 19.03 18.86 4.78
N THR A 13 19.53 19.52 5.79
CA THR A 13 20.91 19.29 6.31
C THR A 13 21.02 18.16 7.31
N ARG A 14 19.88 17.59 7.76
CA ARG A 14 19.87 16.57 8.82
C ARG A 14 19.94 15.17 8.20
N LEU A 15 20.95 14.40 8.58
CA LEU A 15 21.05 12.97 8.31
C LEU A 15 20.06 12.23 9.22
N LEU A 16 19.14 11.49 8.65
CA LEU A 16 18.12 10.70 9.36
C LEU A 16 18.48 9.22 9.44
N LEU A 17 18.99 8.68 8.34
CA LEU A 17 19.39 7.28 8.20
C LEU A 17 20.75 7.24 7.53
N GLU A 18 21.61 6.33 7.97
CA GLU A 18 22.97 6.18 7.43
C GLU A 18 23.29 4.69 7.31
N ASN A 19 23.64 4.25 6.10
CA ASN A 19 24.10 2.90 5.77
C ASN A 19 23.20 1.81 6.36
N VAL A 20 21.87 1.98 6.23
CA VAL A 20 20.90 1.02 6.80
C VAL A 20 20.86 -0.24 5.94
N GLU A 21 21.07 -1.37 6.59
CA GLU A 21 20.90 -2.72 6.04
C GLU A 21 19.73 -3.40 6.74
N LEU A 22 18.82 -3.98 5.95
CA LEU A 22 17.66 -4.68 6.51
C LEU A 22 17.14 -5.73 5.54
N ASP A 23 16.96 -6.95 6.03
CA ASP A 23 16.26 -8.02 5.33
C ASP A 23 15.02 -8.43 6.12
N VAL A 24 13.85 -8.42 5.48
CA VAL A 24 12.58 -8.89 6.06
C VAL A 24 12.06 -10.04 5.21
N PHE A 25 12.03 -11.23 5.80
CA PHE A 25 11.54 -12.43 5.12
C PHE A 25 10.02 -12.58 5.23
N PRO A 26 9.39 -13.35 4.33
CA PRO A 26 7.96 -13.66 4.44
C PRO A 26 7.60 -14.21 5.82
N GLY A 27 6.49 -13.72 6.38
CA GLY A 27 6.01 -14.13 7.70
C GLY A 27 6.71 -13.46 8.89
N GLN A 28 7.79 -12.72 8.68
CA GLN A 28 8.43 -11.97 9.76
C GLN A 28 7.61 -10.73 10.16
N ARG A 29 7.65 -10.44 11.46
CA ARG A 29 7.15 -9.20 12.04
C ARG A 29 8.32 -8.45 12.65
N MET A 30 8.50 -7.21 12.25
CA MET A 30 9.59 -6.37 12.76
C MET A 30 9.03 -5.10 13.40
N GLY A 31 9.59 -4.74 14.55
CA GLY A 31 9.29 -3.48 15.22
C GLY A 31 10.41 -2.47 14.97
N LEU A 32 10.06 -1.28 14.49
CA LEU A 32 10.98 -0.15 14.35
C LEU A 32 10.77 0.80 15.52
N THR A 33 11.78 0.93 16.39
CA THR A 33 11.74 1.79 17.57
C THR A 33 12.75 2.93 17.46
N GLY A 34 12.52 4.01 18.17
CA GLY A 34 13.41 5.17 18.21
C GLY A 34 12.69 6.45 18.60
N ALA A 35 13.44 7.48 18.92
CA ALA A 35 12.92 8.81 19.30
C ALA A 35 12.04 9.43 18.20
N ASN A 36 11.22 10.41 18.58
CA ASN A 36 10.47 11.19 17.60
C ASN A 36 11.44 11.99 16.71
N GLY A 37 11.15 12.00 15.40
CA GLY A 37 12.02 12.65 14.42
C GLY A 37 13.30 11.86 14.06
N SER A 38 13.43 10.59 14.47
CA SER A 38 14.59 9.74 14.13
C SER A 38 14.55 9.15 12.71
N GLY A 39 13.54 9.45 11.90
CA GLY A 39 13.45 8.96 10.53
C GLY A 39 12.54 7.74 10.32
N LYS A 40 11.85 7.22 11.34
CA LYS A 40 10.96 6.05 11.22
C LYS A 40 9.93 6.19 10.09
N SER A 41 9.17 7.28 10.10
CA SER A 41 8.16 7.55 9.06
C SER A 41 8.79 7.78 7.68
N SER A 42 10.01 8.34 7.65
CA SER A 42 10.76 8.52 6.41
C SER A 42 11.19 7.18 5.82
N LEU A 43 11.64 6.23 6.65
CA LEU A 43 11.94 4.87 6.19
C LEU A 43 10.71 4.17 5.60
N PHE A 44 9.56 4.25 6.26
CA PHE A 44 8.32 3.71 5.69
C PHE A 44 7.93 4.39 4.37
N SER A 45 8.15 5.71 4.25
CA SER A 45 7.91 6.43 3.00
C SER A 45 8.83 5.99 1.86
N VAL A 46 10.10 5.67 2.16
CA VAL A 46 11.03 5.11 1.17
C VAL A 46 10.61 3.70 0.78
N ILE A 47 10.25 2.83 1.72
CA ILE A 47 9.76 1.48 1.44
C ILE A 47 8.49 1.52 0.56
N ALA A 48 7.59 2.48 0.83
CA ALA A 48 6.37 2.67 0.06
C ALA A 48 6.57 3.37 -1.29
N GLY A 49 7.81 3.75 -1.63
CA GLY A 49 8.14 4.42 -2.89
C GLY A 49 7.65 5.87 -2.99
N ARG A 50 7.27 6.50 -1.87
CA ARG A 50 6.85 7.91 -1.81
C ARG A 50 8.00 8.88 -1.59
N LEU A 51 9.13 8.39 -1.16
CA LEU A 51 10.34 9.15 -0.92
C LEU A 51 11.51 8.40 -1.52
N GLU A 52 12.38 9.11 -2.24
CA GLU A 52 13.63 8.55 -2.73
C GLU A 52 14.71 8.67 -1.67
N ALA A 53 15.58 7.66 -1.57
CA ALA A 53 16.75 7.68 -0.72
C ALA A 53 17.87 8.47 -1.40
N ASP A 54 18.74 9.10 -0.60
CA ASP A 54 19.94 9.77 -1.14
C ASP A 54 20.98 8.76 -1.64
N GLN A 55 21.05 7.59 -0.98
CA GLN A 55 21.92 6.47 -1.34
C GLN A 55 21.24 5.14 -1.00
N GLY A 56 21.74 4.07 -1.63
CA GLY A 56 21.26 2.72 -1.39
C GLY A 56 20.01 2.36 -2.16
N ASN A 57 19.44 1.21 -1.82
CA ASN A 57 18.31 0.66 -2.57
C ASN A 57 17.33 -0.09 -1.67
N VAL A 58 16.06 0.00 -2.02
CA VAL A 58 14.97 -0.81 -1.46
C VAL A 58 14.47 -1.75 -2.55
N SER A 59 14.54 -3.04 -2.30
CA SER A 59 14.10 -4.08 -3.22
C SER A 59 12.93 -4.86 -2.64
N LEU A 60 11.88 -4.96 -3.44
CA LEU A 60 10.68 -5.77 -3.17
C LEU A 60 10.41 -6.69 -4.37
N PRO A 61 9.85 -7.89 -4.16
CA PRO A 61 9.40 -8.74 -5.25
C PRO A 61 8.42 -7.99 -6.18
N ARG A 62 8.47 -8.29 -7.47
CA ARG A 62 7.52 -7.71 -8.43
C ARG A 62 6.09 -8.05 -8.02
N GLY A 63 5.20 -7.08 -8.11
CA GLY A 63 3.78 -7.25 -7.75
C GLY A 63 3.50 -7.25 -6.24
N THR A 64 4.49 -6.93 -5.39
CA THR A 64 4.23 -6.76 -3.95
C THR A 64 3.25 -5.63 -3.72
N LEU A 65 2.15 -5.94 -3.04
CA LEU A 65 1.21 -4.93 -2.55
C LEU A 65 1.67 -4.46 -1.17
N ILE A 66 1.80 -3.15 -1.01
CA ILE A 66 2.13 -2.51 0.26
C ILE A 66 0.84 -1.93 0.83
N ALA A 67 0.42 -2.41 1.99
CA ALA A 67 -0.66 -1.82 2.77
C ALA A 67 -0.05 -1.02 3.94
N GLU A 68 -0.64 0.12 4.24
CA GLU A 68 -0.17 1.00 5.31
C GLU A 68 -1.35 1.46 6.15
N VAL A 69 -1.19 1.43 7.47
CA VAL A 69 -2.13 2.03 8.41
C VAL A 69 -1.57 3.40 8.79
N LEU A 70 -2.30 4.44 8.45
CA LEU A 70 -1.92 5.82 8.76
C LEU A 70 -2.12 6.10 10.26
N GLN A 71 -1.28 6.97 10.83
CA GLN A 71 -1.39 7.40 12.22
C GLN A 71 -2.63 8.26 12.49
N GLU A 72 -3.05 9.02 11.49
CA GLU A 72 -4.23 9.87 11.58
C GLU A 72 -5.28 9.33 10.61
N THR A 73 -6.46 9.04 11.14
CA THR A 73 -7.63 8.75 10.31
C THR A 73 -8.14 10.08 9.77
N PRO A 74 -8.28 10.26 8.47
CA PRO A 74 -8.84 11.50 7.95
C PRO A 74 -10.24 11.71 8.50
N GLU A 75 -10.52 12.92 8.97
CA GLU A 75 -11.89 13.32 9.32
C GLU A 75 -12.75 13.25 8.06
N SER A 76 -13.62 12.27 8.00
CA SER A 76 -14.51 12.03 6.86
C SER A 76 -15.90 11.73 7.36
N SER A 77 -16.89 12.31 6.70
CA SER A 77 -18.31 11.96 6.90
C SER A 77 -18.70 10.62 6.26
N ARG A 78 -17.76 9.98 5.54
CA ARG A 78 -17.98 8.67 4.89
C ARG A 78 -17.96 7.54 5.91
N PRO A 79 -18.74 6.48 5.70
CA PRO A 79 -18.69 5.28 6.53
C PRO A 79 -17.27 4.72 6.64
N ALA A 80 -16.88 4.26 7.83
CA ALA A 80 -15.55 3.67 8.07
C ALA A 80 -15.26 2.48 7.14
N ILE A 81 -16.29 1.70 6.82
CA ILE A 81 -16.18 0.56 5.89
C ILE A 81 -15.71 0.98 4.49
N ASP A 82 -16.19 2.11 3.99
CA ASP A 82 -15.75 2.63 2.69
C ASP A 82 -14.28 3.03 2.71
N TYR A 83 -13.83 3.61 3.82
CA TYR A 83 -12.44 3.96 4.01
C TYR A 83 -11.53 2.73 4.01
N VAL A 84 -11.97 1.65 4.67
CA VAL A 84 -11.22 0.37 4.66
C VAL A 84 -11.15 -0.20 3.25
N ILE A 85 -12.28 -0.21 2.52
CA ILE A 85 -12.36 -0.72 1.14
C ILE A 85 -11.51 0.12 0.18
N ASP A 86 -11.40 1.43 0.38
CA ASP A 86 -10.54 2.32 -0.43
C ASP A 86 -9.04 1.94 -0.36
N GLY A 87 -8.63 1.23 0.67
CA GLY A 87 -7.29 0.63 0.78
C GLY A 87 -7.03 -0.46 -0.27
N ASP A 88 -8.07 -1.13 -0.77
CA ASP A 88 -7.96 -2.12 -1.85
C ASP A 88 -8.08 -1.43 -3.22
N LYS A 89 -6.94 -0.91 -3.69
CA LYS A 89 -6.87 -0.21 -4.99
C LYS A 89 -7.25 -1.09 -6.17
N SER A 90 -7.01 -2.39 -6.09
CA SER A 90 -7.35 -3.35 -7.15
C SER A 90 -8.86 -3.48 -7.27
N TYR A 91 -9.54 -3.65 -6.14
CA TYR A 91 -11.00 -3.68 -6.07
C TYR A 91 -11.61 -2.38 -6.63
N ARG A 92 -11.18 -1.20 -6.12
CA ARG A 92 -11.72 0.09 -6.58
C ARG A 92 -11.49 0.34 -8.06
N SER A 93 -10.33 -0.05 -8.59
CA SER A 93 -10.07 0.05 -10.03
C SER A 93 -11.02 -0.80 -10.87
N LEU A 94 -11.33 -2.02 -10.42
CA LEU A 94 -12.28 -2.90 -11.11
C LEU A 94 -13.71 -2.37 -10.98
N GLU A 95 -14.12 -1.90 -9.81
CA GLU A 95 -15.44 -1.31 -9.57
C GLU A 95 -15.72 -0.14 -10.54
N ILE A 96 -14.76 0.77 -10.70
CA ILE A 96 -14.86 1.89 -11.64
C ILE A 96 -14.96 1.41 -13.09
N LYS A 97 -14.14 0.42 -13.47
CA LYS A 97 -14.16 -0.12 -14.83
C LYS A 97 -15.47 -0.86 -15.15
N ILE A 98 -16.02 -1.58 -14.18
CA ILE A 98 -17.32 -2.26 -14.32
C ILE A 98 -18.41 -1.21 -14.54
N ALA A 99 -18.49 -0.19 -13.69
CA ALA A 99 -19.47 0.88 -13.85
C ALA A 99 -19.36 1.60 -15.21
N GLN A 100 -18.15 1.81 -15.72
CA GLN A 100 -17.95 2.39 -17.05
C GLN A 100 -18.41 1.44 -18.17
N ALA A 101 -18.08 0.14 -18.07
CA ALA A 101 -18.49 -0.85 -19.06
C ALA A 101 -20.01 -1.07 -19.09
N GLU A 102 -20.70 -0.87 -17.96
CA GLU A 102 -22.17 -0.85 -17.89
C GLU A 102 -22.75 0.34 -18.62
N LEU A 103 -22.19 1.54 -18.44
CA LEU A 103 -22.61 2.75 -19.14
C LEU A 103 -22.40 2.65 -20.65
N ASP A 104 -21.31 2.01 -21.08
CA ASP A 104 -20.95 1.80 -22.48
C ASP A 104 -21.68 0.62 -23.15
N ASP A 105 -22.55 -0.09 -22.42
CA ASP A 105 -23.26 -1.33 -22.83
C ASP A 105 -22.33 -2.38 -23.46
N ASN A 106 -21.11 -2.50 -22.91
CA ASN A 106 -20.07 -3.40 -23.42
C ASN A 106 -20.08 -4.74 -22.69
N GLY A 107 -20.99 -5.63 -23.09
CA GLY A 107 -21.18 -6.93 -22.43
C GLY A 107 -19.92 -7.84 -22.42
N THR A 108 -19.09 -7.80 -23.47
CA THR A 108 -17.85 -8.60 -23.54
C THR A 108 -16.83 -8.13 -22.49
N GLN A 109 -16.65 -6.81 -22.39
CA GLN A 109 -15.77 -6.23 -21.39
C GLN A 109 -16.29 -6.47 -19.97
N LEU A 110 -17.58 -6.35 -19.77
CA LEU A 110 -18.25 -6.58 -18.50
C LEU A 110 -18.01 -8.02 -17.98
N ALA A 111 -18.18 -9.02 -18.84
CA ALA A 111 -17.92 -10.43 -18.49
C ALA A 111 -16.45 -10.66 -18.05
N SER A 112 -15.51 -10.05 -18.76
CA SER A 112 -14.07 -10.13 -18.40
C SER A 112 -13.79 -9.46 -17.05
N LEU A 113 -14.37 -8.29 -16.80
CA LEU A 113 -14.18 -7.55 -15.55
C LEU A 113 -14.81 -8.25 -14.34
N HIS A 114 -15.97 -8.88 -14.53
CA HIS A 114 -16.57 -9.72 -13.47
C HIS A 114 -15.70 -10.93 -13.13
N SER A 115 -15.09 -11.59 -14.13
CA SER A 115 -14.15 -12.67 -13.88
C SER A 115 -12.91 -12.20 -13.10
N GLN A 116 -12.41 -10.98 -13.38
CA GLN A 116 -11.32 -10.38 -12.63
C GLN A 116 -11.75 -10.04 -11.19
N MET A 117 -12.97 -9.54 -11.00
CA MET A 117 -13.53 -9.24 -9.69
C MET A 117 -13.67 -10.51 -8.85
N GLU A 118 -14.08 -11.62 -9.45
CA GLU A 118 -14.14 -12.92 -8.80
C GLU A 118 -12.75 -13.44 -8.40
N ALA A 119 -11.77 -13.29 -9.28
CA ALA A 119 -10.39 -13.74 -9.04
C ALA A 119 -9.74 -13.06 -7.81
N ILE A 120 -10.15 -11.85 -7.46
CA ILE A 120 -9.68 -11.13 -6.26
C ILE A 120 -10.63 -11.28 -5.06
N ASP A 121 -11.65 -12.14 -5.14
CA ASP A 121 -12.72 -12.30 -4.13
C ASP A 121 -13.42 -10.96 -3.82
N GLY A 122 -13.56 -10.10 -4.84
CA GLY A 122 -14.06 -8.73 -4.73
C GLY A 122 -15.51 -8.65 -4.27
N PHE A 123 -16.34 -9.63 -4.62
CA PHE A 123 -17.76 -9.68 -4.18
C PHE A 123 -17.92 -9.85 -2.66
N ARG A 124 -16.87 -10.27 -1.95
CA ARG A 124 -16.86 -10.44 -0.49
C ARG A 124 -16.13 -9.30 0.24
N VAL A 125 -15.65 -8.29 -0.48
CA VAL A 125 -14.83 -7.22 0.11
C VAL A 125 -15.56 -6.49 1.23
N SER A 126 -16.85 -6.18 1.06
CA SER A 126 -17.65 -5.50 2.09
C SER A 126 -17.83 -6.38 3.34
N ALA A 127 -18.06 -7.68 3.16
CA ALA A 127 -18.19 -8.60 4.28
C ALA A 127 -16.87 -8.76 5.05
N ARG A 128 -15.73 -8.80 4.34
CA ARG A 128 -14.39 -8.85 4.95
C ARG A 128 -14.05 -7.55 5.67
N ALA A 129 -14.35 -6.39 5.06
CA ALA A 129 -14.11 -5.09 5.68
C ALA A 129 -14.95 -4.86 6.95
N GLY A 130 -16.16 -5.42 6.99
CA GLY A 130 -17.02 -5.34 8.18
C GLY A 130 -16.61 -6.23 9.35
N GLN A 131 -15.61 -7.10 9.18
CA GLN A 131 -15.06 -7.98 10.22
C GLN A 131 -13.78 -7.42 10.86
N LEU A 132 -13.27 -6.29 10.37
CA LEU A 132 -12.11 -5.59 10.92
C LEU A 132 -12.52 -4.59 12.00
#